data_a3e00abdf08c246c94f1a238d8894871
#
_entry.id   a3e00abdf08c246c94f1a238d8894871
#
_cell.length_a   1.000
_cell.length_b   1.000
_cell.length_c   1.000
_cell.angle_alpha   90.00
_cell.angle_beta   90.00
_cell.angle_gamma   90.00
#
_symmetry.space_group_name_H-M   'P 1'
#
loop_
_entity.id
_entity.type
_entity.pdbx_description
1 polymer ?
#
loop_
_entity_poly.entity_id
_entity_poly.type
_entity_poly.pdbx_seq_one_letter_code
_entity_poly.pdbx_strand_id
1 'polypeptide(L)'
;MSRAGAGDDFRGVGWAFPIRAEDSARSEQPGGIQLAALDRSIRESILLILGTAPGERIMRPTFGCGIHELVFEPNDATTTARVSFAVREALIEFEPRIEVVNLRVRPDPGRESVLLIELAYRVRASNTVFNLVYPFYLHEGEV
;
A
#
# COMPACT_ATOMS: atom_id res chain seq x y z
N MET A 1 -13.05 10.00 16.76
CA MET A 1 -12.45 10.23 17.04
C MET A 1 -12.09 9.90 17.28
N SER A 2 -12.01 9.81 16.77
CA SER A 2 -11.29 9.78 16.93
C SER A 2 -10.93 9.24 16.65
N ARG A 3 -10.85 9.17 16.03
CA ARG A 3 -10.16 9.09 15.84
C ARG A 3 -9.78 8.59 15.62
N ALA A 4 -10.01 8.74 15.13
CA ALA A 4 -9.40 8.58 15.05
C ALA A 4 -9.13 8.15 14.92
N GLY A 5 -9.38 8.18 14.61
CA GLY A 5 -9.00 8.12 14.71
C GLY A 5 -8.79 7.82 14.51
N ALA A 6 -8.95 7.93 14.18
CA ALA A 6 -8.67 7.88 14.14
C ALA A 6 -8.43 7.68 13.87
N GLY A 7 -8.51 7.74 13.50
CA GLY A 7 -8.20 7.85 13.39
C GLY A 7 -7.97 7.76 12.99
N ASP A 8 -7.79 8.08 12.33
CA ASP A 8 -7.56 8.27 12.10
C ASP A 8 -7.48 8.19 11.43
N ASP A 9 -7.45 8.53 10.63
CA ASP A 9 -7.33 8.81 10.19
C ASP A 9 -7.38 8.89 9.31
N PHE A 10 -7.31 9.45 8.30
CA PHE A 10 -7.18 9.78 7.53
C PHE A 10 -7.31 10.46 6.90
N ARG A 11 -6.86 11.34 6.26
CA ARG A 11 -6.78 12.01 5.72
C ARG A 11 -6.10 12.71 5.34
N GLY A 12 -5.40 12.81 4.84
CA GLY A 12 -4.64 13.51 4.41
C GLY A 12 -3.86 14.16 4.94
N VAL A 13 -3.47 14.61 4.77
CA VAL A 13 -2.74 15.13 5.30
C VAL A 13 -3.32 15.92 5.37
N GLY A 14 -3.51 15.74 5.50
CA GLY A 14 -4.04 16.15 5.66
C GLY A 14 -5.00 15.85 6.30
N TRP A 15 -5.71 15.59 6.71
CA TRP A 15 -6.56 15.38 7.36
C TRP A 15 -6.70 14.66 8.21
N ALA A 16 -6.76 14.59 8.46
CA ALA A 16 -6.97 14.19 9.26
C ALA A 16 -7.03 13.82 10.04
N PHE A 17 -6.89 14.02 10.52
CA PHE A 17 -6.92 13.89 11.49
C PHE A 17 -6.74 13.86 12.18
N PRO A 18 -6.75 13.94 11.83
CA PRO A 18 -6.64 14.88 12.83
C PRO A 18 -5.60 14.70 13.84
N ILE A 19 -4.73 15.54 13.96
CA ILE A 19 -3.76 15.44 15.02
C ILE A 19 -4.39 15.95 16.27
N ARG A 20 -4.38 15.14 17.31
CA ARG A 20 -4.96 15.56 18.53
C ARG A 20 -4.03 16.42 19.31
N ALA A 21 -4.56 17.12 20.27
CA ALA A 21 -3.76 18.02 21.06
C ALA A 21 -2.71 17.28 21.85
N GLU A 22 -3.03 16.15 22.41
CA GLU A 22 -2.03 15.42 23.14
C GLU A 22 -0.93 14.92 22.27
N ASP A 23 -1.27 14.55 21.04
CA ASP A 23 -0.24 14.11 20.15
C ASP A 23 0.69 15.25 19.82
N SER A 24 0.13 16.41 19.62
CA SER A 24 0.97 17.57 19.33
C SER A 24 1.88 17.89 20.49
N ALA A 25 1.34 17.84 21.69
CA ALA A 25 2.14 18.18 22.85
C ALA A 25 3.26 17.19 23.03
N ARG A 26 2.97 15.92 22.74
CA ARG A 26 3.97 14.93 22.97
C ARG A 26 5.07 14.99 21.96
N SER A 27 4.74 15.32 20.72
CA SER A 27 5.80 15.44 19.74
C SER A 27 6.09 16.88 19.57
N GLU A 28 6.71 17.45 20.55
CA GLU A 28 7.09 18.82 20.46
C GLU A 28 8.05 19.06 19.38
N GLN A 29 8.68 18.02 18.84
CA GLN A 29 9.64 18.20 17.80
C GLN A 29 8.92 18.24 16.49
N PRO A 30 9.06 19.31 15.73
CA PRO A 30 8.44 19.36 14.40
C PRO A 30 8.82 18.18 13.53
N GLY A 31 10.04 17.67 13.73
CA GLY A 31 10.48 16.52 12.95
C GLY A 31 9.63 15.30 13.18
N GLY A 32 9.15 15.09 14.41
CA GLY A 32 8.32 13.94 14.70
C GLY A 32 7.00 14.00 13.98
N ILE A 33 6.37 15.15 13.93
CA ILE A 33 5.12 15.33 13.22
C ILE A 33 5.34 15.15 11.73
N GLN A 34 6.41 15.69 11.20
CA GLN A 34 6.70 15.56 9.78
C GLN A 34 6.93 14.13 9.36
N LEU A 35 7.62 13.34 10.19
CA LEU A 35 7.86 11.95 9.87
C LEU A 35 6.57 11.14 9.90
N ALA A 36 5.69 11.43 10.85
CA ALA A 36 4.41 10.73 10.91
C ALA A 36 3.57 11.04 9.66
N ALA A 37 3.58 12.27 9.20
CA ALA A 37 2.86 12.65 7.99
C ALA A 37 3.47 11.98 6.78
N LEU A 38 4.79 11.87 6.72
CA LEU A 38 5.47 11.21 5.64
C LEU A 38 5.10 9.73 5.59
N ASP A 39 5.12 9.07 6.75
CA ASP A 39 4.79 7.65 6.80
C ASP A 39 3.38 7.40 6.30
N ARG A 40 2.45 8.25 6.70
CA ARG A 40 1.07 8.12 6.25
C ARG A 40 0.94 8.35 4.75
N SER A 41 1.64 9.35 4.25
CA SER A 41 1.64 9.67 2.84
C SER A 41 2.20 8.50 2.01
N ILE A 42 3.25 7.89 2.49
CA ILE A 42 3.86 6.75 1.79
C ILE A 42 2.90 5.58 1.77
N ARG A 43 2.24 5.29 2.89
CA ARG A 43 1.28 4.20 2.93
C ARG A 43 0.14 4.42 1.95
N GLU A 44 -0.37 5.63 1.90
CA GLU A 44 -1.44 5.95 0.97
C GLU A 44 -0.97 5.86 -0.47
N SER A 45 0.27 6.24 -0.71
CA SER A 45 0.84 6.13 -2.05
C SER A 45 0.96 4.67 -2.47
N ILE A 46 1.40 3.81 -1.58
CA ILE A 46 1.50 2.38 -1.88
C ILE A 46 0.12 1.82 -2.22
N LEU A 47 -0.89 2.16 -1.42
CA LEU A 47 -2.23 1.68 -1.69
C LEU A 47 -2.75 2.19 -3.02
N LEU A 48 -2.43 3.42 -3.37
CA LEU A 48 -2.83 3.98 -4.64
C LEU A 48 -2.15 3.26 -5.80
N ILE A 49 -0.86 2.98 -5.67
CA ILE A 49 -0.13 2.27 -6.71
C ILE A 49 -0.73 0.89 -6.93
N LEU A 50 -0.98 0.16 -5.85
CA LEU A 50 -1.51 -1.19 -5.97
C LEU A 50 -2.93 -1.20 -6.49
N GLY A 51 -3.69 -0.16 -6.21
CA GLY A 51 -5.08 -0.09 -6.62
C GLY A 51 -5.32 0.52 -7.99
N THR A 52 -4.28 0.97 -8.67
CA THR A 52 -4.41 1.65 -9.96
C THR A 52 -3.91 0.73 -11.06
N ALA A 53 -4.72 0.55 -12.10
CA ALA A 53 -4.29 -0.20 -13.27
C ALA A 53 -3.52 0.73 -14.20
N PRO A 54 -2.45 0.24 -14.84
CA PRO A 54 -1.75 1.09 -15.80
C PRO A 54 -2.71 1.56 -16.89
N GLY A 55 -2.62 2.81 -17.25
CA GLY A 55 -3.48 3.39 -18.24
C GLY A 55 -4.71 4.09 -17.70
N GLU A 56 -5.00 3.93 -16.40
CA GLU A 56 -6.16 4.59 -15.83
C GLU A 56 -5.98 6.09 -15.69
N ARG A 57 -4.74 6.54 -15.54
CA ARG A 57 -4.50 7.94 -15.30
C ARG A 57 -4.02 8.59 -16.58
N ILE A 58 -4.76 9.61 -17.00
CA ILE A 58 -4.46 10.28 -18.26
C ILE A 58 -3.10 10.95 -18.20
N MET A 59 -2.79 11.61 -17.09
CA MET A 59 -1.55 12.34 -16.97
C MET A 59 -0.34 11.45 -16.70
N ARG A 60 -0.56 10.21 -16.28
CA ARG A 60 0.52 9.28 -16.04
C ARG A 60 0.09 7.90 -16.49
N PRO A 61 0.12 7.67 -17.80
CA PRO A 61 -0.45 6.43 -18.34
C PRO A 61 0.29 5.17 -17.89
N THR A 62 1.56 5.26 -17.49
CA THR A 62 2.27 4.07 -17.03
C THR A 62 2.15 3.87 -15.54
N PHE A 63 1.54 4.79 -14.81
CA PHE A 63 1.44 4.67 -13.37
C PHE A 63 0.46 3.57 -12.99
N GLY A 64 0.86 2.74 -12.03
CA GLY A 64 -0.01 1.69 -11.54
C GLY A 64 0.73 0.39 -11.43
N CYS A 65 -0.03 -0.66 -11.13
CA CYS A 65 0.54 -1.97 -10.88
C CYS A 65 -0.05 -2.98 -11.86
N GLY A 66 0.80 -3.80 -12.43
CA GLY A 66 0.37 -4.76 -13.44
C GLY A 66 -0.46 -5.92 -12.91
N ILE A 67 -0.72 -5.98 -11.61
CA ILE A 67 -1.53 -7.08 -11.09
C ILE A 67 -2.94 -7.07 -11.68
N HIS A 68 -3.40 -5.91 -12.12
CA HIS A 68 -4.76 -5.83 -12.64
C HIS A 68 -4.94 -6.60 -13.94
N GLU A 69 -3.84 -6.91 -14.62
CA GLU A 69 -3.91 -7.76 -15.80
C GLU A 69 -4.03 -9.23 -15.44
N LEU A 70 -3.81 -9.55 -14.18
CA LEU A 70 -3.83 -10.94 -13.73
C LEU A 70 -5.13 -11.32 -13.05
N VAL A 71 -6.12 -10.44 -13.10
CA VAL A 71 -7.34 -10.62 -12.31
C VAL A 71 -8.13 -11.84 -12.77
N PHE A 72 -7.97 -12.28 -14.01
CA PHE A 72 -8.69 -13.44 -14.52
C PHE A 72 -7.83 -14.71 -14.53
N GLU A 73 -6.63 -14.65 -13.99
CA GLU A 73 -5.76 -15.82 -13.95
C GLU A 73 -6.19 -16.74 -12.82
N PRO A 74 -5.88 -18.03 -12.93
CA PRO A 74 -6.23 -18.94 -11.85
C PRO A 74 -5.36 -18.70 -10.62
N ASN A 75 -5.86 -19.12 -9.48
CA ASN A 75 -5.15 -18.95 -8.21
C ASN A 75 -4.17 -20.10 -8.04
N ASP A 76 -3.01 -19.99 -8.68
CA ASP A 76 -1.99 -21.03 -8.58
C ASP A 76 -0.62 -20.39 -8.36
N ALA A 77 0.40 -21.21 -8.27
CA ALA A 77 1.73 -20.75 -7.94
C ALA A 77 2.28 -19.81 -8.99
N THR A 78 1.96 -20.05 -10.26
CA THR A 78 2.42 -19.17 -11.32
C THR A 78 1.84 -17.79 -11.19
N THR A 79 0.54 -17.70 -10.92
CA THR A 79 -0.12 -16.42 -10.75
C THR A 79 0.44 -15.69 -9.52
N THR A 80 0.67 -16.44 -8.43
CA THR A 80 1.24 -15.85 -7.22
C THR A 80 2.61 -15.23 -7.52
N ALA A 81 3.44 -15.92 -8.27
CA ALA A 81 4.75 -15.39 -8.62
C ALA A 81 4.64 -14.15 -9.49
N ARG A 82 3.70 -14.16 -10.44
CA ARG A 82 3.52 -13.02 -11.32
C ARG A 82 2.99 -11.80 -10.56
N VAL A 83 2.10 -12.03 -9.60
CA VAL A 83 1.61 -10.94 -8.76
C VAL A 83 2.75 -10.35 -7.95
N SER A 84 3.55 -11.20 -7.36
CA SER A 84 4.69 -10.73 -6.57
C SER A 84 5.64 -9.88 -7.42
N PHE A 85 5.93 -10.34 -8.63
CA PHE A 85 6.82 -9.61 -9.51
C PHE A 85 6.22 -8.24 -9.88
N ALA A 86 4.93 -8.22 -10.22
CA ALA A 86 4.27 -6.99 -10.63
C ALA A 86 4.25 -5.96 -9.51
N VAL A 87 4.00 -6.42 -8.29
CA VAL A 87 3.99 -5.52 -7.14
C VAL A 87 5.37 -4.94 -6.91
N ARG A 88 6.38 -5.79 -6.93
CA ARG A 88 7.74 -5.32 -6.69
C ARG A 88 8.17 -4.31 -7.75
N GLU A 89 7.88 -4.59 -9.01
CA GLU A 89 8.23 -3.69 -10.09
C GLU A 89 7.56 -2.33 -9.91
N ALA A 90 6.27 -2.34 -9.59
CA ALA A 90 5.53 -1.11 -9.44
C ALA A 90 6.06 -0.27 -8.29
N LEU A 91 6.37 -0.91 -7.18
CA LEU A 91 6.85 -0.17 -6.01
C LEU A 91 8.25 0.39 -6.26
N ILE A 92 9.11 -0.36 -6.93
CA ILE A 92 10.44 0.13 -7.24
C ILE A 92 10.34 1.36 -8.14
N GLU A 93 9.44 1.32 -9.09
CA GLU A 93 9.36 2.41 -10.06
C GLU A 93 8.63 3.63 -9.49
N PHE A 94 7.56 3.43 -8.75
CA PHE A 94 6.69 4.55 -8.40
C PHE A 94 6.77 4.98 -6.95
N GLU A 95 7.47 4.24 -6.10
CA GLU A 95 7.62 4.65 -4.71
C GLU A 95 9.06 4.52 -4.26
N PRO A 96 9.94 5.41 -4.72
CA PRO A 96 11.36 5.31 -4.38
C PRO A 96 11.67 5.68 -2.94
N ARG A 97 10.71 6.20 -2.18
CA ARG A 97 10.96 6.56 -0.80
C ARG A 97 11.05 5.36 0.12
N ILE A 98 10.75 4.17 -0.39
CA ILE A 98 10.80 2.97 0.42
C ILE A 98 11.76 1.95 -0.17
N GLU A 99 12.12 1.00 0.67
CA GLU A 99 12.86 -0.18 0.25
C GLU A 99 12.01 -1.38 0.60
N VAL A 100 11.77 -2.25 -0.37
CA VAL A 100 10.98 -3.46 -0.13
C VAL A 100 11.84 -4.43 0.65
N VAL A 101 11.46 -4.70 1.90
CA VAL A 101 12.21 -5.60 2.74
C VAL A 101 11.79 -7.04 2.49
N ASN A 102 10.50 -7.27 2.36
CA ASN A 102 9.99 -8.60 2.13
C ASN A 102 8.64 -8.48 1.44
N LEU A 103 8.39 -9.38 0.52
CA LEU A 103 7.13 -9.39 -0.21
C LEU A 103 6.69 -10.83 -0.34
N ARG A 104 5.47 -11.11 0.06
CA ARG A 104 4.94 -12.45 0.06
C ARG A 104 3.50 -12.40 -0.40
N VAL A 105 3.17 -13.28 -1.32
CA VAL A 105 1.81 -13.37 -1.87
C VAL A 105 1.32 -14.78 -1.60
N ARG A 106 0.16 -14.89 -0.98
CA ARG A 106 -0.39 -16.19 -0.65
C ARG A 106 -1.90 -16.15 -0.74
N PRO A 107 -2.52 -17.31 -0.98
CA PRO A 107 -3.99 -17.34 -1.00
C PRO A 107 -4.55 -17.06 0.38
N ASP A 108 -5.73 -16.44 0.39
CA ASP A 108 -6.45 -16.24 1.63
C ASP A 108 -7.06 -17.57 2.03
N PRO A 109 -6.78 -18.07 3.23
CA PRO A 109 -7.31 -19.39 3.61
C PRO A 109 -8.83 -19.44 3.63
N GLY A 110 -9.49 -18.32 3.81
CA GLY A 110 -10.94 -18.32 3.86
C GLY A 110 -11.63 -18.00 2.56
N ARG A 111 -10.89 -17.61 1.51
CA ARG A 111 -11.50 -17.19 0.25
C ARG A 111 -10.59 -17.56 -0.90
N GLU A 112 -11.06 -18.46 -1.75
CA GLU A 112 -10.21 -18.97 -2.82
C GLU A 112 -9.89 -17.93 -3.87
N SER A 113 -10.73 -16.94 -4.02
CA SER A 113 -10.52 -15.95 -5.07
C SER A 113 -9.74 -14.74 -4.59
N VAL A 114 -9.12 -14.80 -3.42
CA VAL A 114 -8.39 -13.67 -2.88
C VAL A 114 -6.95 -14.07 -2.65
N LEU A 115 -6.04 -13.24 -3.13
CA LEU A 115 -4.63 -13.35 -2.81
C LEU A 115 -4.26 -12.24 -1.84
N LEU A 116 -3.55 -12.59 -0.78
CA LEU A 116 -3.08 -11.61 0.18
C LEU A 116 -1.66 -11.23 -0.17
N ILE A 117 -1.45 -9.95 -0.42
CA ILE A 117 -0.13 -9.42 -0.71
C ILE A 117 0.40 -8.84 0.60
N GLU A 118 1.40 -9.49 1.16
CA GLU A 118 1.99 -9.09 2.43
C GLU A 118 3.31 -8.40 2.14
N LEU A 119 3.37 -7.13 2.47
CA LEU A 119 4.51 -6.30 2.15
C LEU A 119 5.15 -5.78 3.42
N ALA A 120 6.45 -5.97 3.55
CA ALA A 120 7.23 -5.30 4.58
C ALA A 120 8.14 -4.32 3.87
N TYR A 121 8.07 -3.07 4.26
CA TYR A 121 8.87 -2.04 3.60
C TYR A 121 9.51 -1.14 4.64
N ARG A 122 10.65 -0.58 4.28
CA ARG A 122 11.36 0.37 5.11
C ARG A 122 11.28 1.74 4.49
N VAL A 123 10.86 2.72 5.27
CA VAL A 123 10.86 4.11 4.82
C VAL A 123 12.27 4.64 4.96
N ARG A 124 12.86 5.05 3.84
CA ARG A 124 14.27 5.42 3.84
C ARG A 124 14.56 6.62 4.73
N ALA A 125 13.66 7.59 4.76
CA ALA A 125 13.89 8.81 5.52
C ALA A 125 13.91 8.55 7.03
N SER A 126 13.05 7.66 7.51
CA SER A 126 12.96 7.41 8.94
C SER A 126 13.60 6.09 9.34
N ASN A 127 13.97 5.27 8.36
CA ASN A 127 14.58 3.96 8.61
C ASN A 127 13.66 3.08 9.46
N THR A 128 12.36 3.23 9.27
CA THR A 128 11.36 2.48 10.02
C THR A 128 10.72 1.45 9.10
N VAL A 129 10.51 0.24 9.61
CA VAL A 129 9.91 -0.84 8.84
C VAL A 129 8.44 -0.96 9.19
N PHE A 130 7.61 -1.05 8.16
CA PHE A 130 6.18 -1.21 8.31
C PHE A 130 5.72 -2.44 7.55
N ASN A 131 4.58 -2.97 7.97
CA ASN A 131 3.95 -4.11 7.31
C ASN A 131 2.59 -3.67 6.77
N LEU A 132 2.26 -4.19 5.58
CA LEU A 132 1.01 -3.85 4.93
C LEU A 132 0.47 -5.12 4.29
N VAL A 133 -0.82 -5.35 4.44
CA VAL A 133 -1.49 -6.47 3.78
C VAL A 133 -2.53 -5.88 2.83
N TYR A 134 -2.43 -6.27 1.56
CA TYR A 134 -3.34 -5.77 0.54
C TYR A 134 -4.06 -6.96 -0.10
N PRO A 135 -5.38 -7.03 0.00
CA PRO A 135 -6.10 -8.14 -0.63
C PRO A 135 -6.30 -7.87 -2.11
N PHE A 136 -6.00 -8.86 -2.93
CA PHE A 136 -6.17 -8.76 -4.37
C PHE A 136 -7.20 -9.80 -4.78
N TYR A 137 -8.30 -9.34 -5.37
CA TYR A 137 -9.43 -10.20 -5.70
C TYR A 137 -9.29 -10.69 -7.13
N LEU A 138 -9.28 -12.01 -7.30
CA LEU A 138 -9.29 -12.62 -8.62
C LEU A 138 -10.71 -12.86 -9.03
N HIS A 139 -11.00 -12.65 -10.32
CA HIS A 139 -12.31 -13.01 -10.83
C HIS A 139 -12.30 -14.46 -11.23
N GLU A 140 -13.40 -15.14 -10.92
CA GLU A 140 -13.46 -16.51 -11.23
C GLU A 140 -13.82 -16.66 -12.63
N GLY A 141 -13.50 -16.20 -13.47
CA GLY A 141 -13.61 -16.40 -14.86
C GLY A 141 -14.83 -16.89 -15.41
N GLU A 142 -15.63 -17.44 -14.78
CA GLU A 142 -16.68 -17.91 -15.31
C GLU A 142 -17.60 -16.99 -15.61
N VAL A 143 -17.52 -16.11 -15.41
CA VAL A 143 -18.51 -15.34 -15.75
C VAL A 143 -18.65 -14.55 -16.43
#